data_01d49ea8ce0c64d34b4ea3fc39f9dc11
#
_entry.id   01d49ea8ce0c64d34b4ea3fc39f9dc11
#
_cell.length_a   1.000
_cell.length_b   1.000
_cell.length_c   1.000
_cell.angle_alpha   90.00
_cell.angle_beta   90.00
_cell.angle_gamma   90.00
#
_symmetry.space_group_name_H-M   'P 1'
#
loop_
_entity.id
_entity.type
_entity.pdbx_description
1 polymer ?
#
loop_
_entity_poly.entity_id
_entity_poly.type
_entity_poly.pdbx_seq_one_letter_code
_entity_poly.pdbx_strand_id
1 'polypeptide(L)'
;MNKWQRINLVMFLVMIFVTVSLIYVFGKLDFSAPFSKPWHLLPAMHEDSLSTTYKDSYQIMGKTPLRATLLDTTKTNVFILIDAWGVPIDENILSDDFKALESIPHKFALHRRLANYTSHAEHAEFRNNFASNVFLFGGDSSQFNRTEYIPKIGFQQTLYCPSCSNNTIIAKIDSILLEPESPQFIAWTALASTTGKHDEIRQVLNQITNLAKKHPDAQFVIQGTHRPVLCGPEIRNSFKAHWVPVAILN
;
A
#
# COMPACT_ATOMS: atom_id res chain seq x y z
N MET A 1 -38.01 -5.04 45.15
CA MET A 1 -36.86 -5.66 44.46
C MET A 1 -36.19 -6.63 45.41
N ASN A 2 -36.13 -7.90 45.09
CA ASN A 2 -35.51 -8.91 45.94
C ASN A 2 -33.95 -8.82 45.85
N LYS A 3 -33.24 -9.56 46.74
CA LYS A 3 -31.76 -9.52 46.80
C LYS A 3 -31.12 -9.87 45.46
N TRP A 4 -31.66 -10.83 44.73
CA TRP A 4 -31.15 -11.26 43.40
C TRP A 4 -31.34 -10.19 42.34
N GLN A 5 -32.46 -9.51 42.31
CA GLN A 5 -32.70 -8.41 41.36
C GLN A 5 -31.75 -7.24 41.59
N ARG A 6 -31.38 -6.93 42.87
CA ARG A 6 -30.38 -5.91 43.16
C ARG A 6 -29.00 -6.31 42.69
N ILE A 7 -28.60 -7.57 42.89
CA ILE A 7 -27.30 -8.07 42.43
C ILE A 7 -27.22 -7.99 40.89
N ASN A 8 -28.24 -8.45 40.18
CA ASN A 8 -28.27 -8.41 38.73
C ASN A 8 -28.23 -6.97 38.20
N LEU A 9 -28.93 -6.05 38.83
CA LEU A 9 -28.89 -4.63 38.47
C LEU A 9 -27.48 -4.03 38.64
N VAL A 10 -26.83 -4.32 39.75
CA VAL A 10 -25.45 -3.84 40.02
C VAL A 10 -24.50 -4.42 39.01
N MET A 11 -24.58 -5.74 38.73
CA MET A 11 -23.73 -6.38 37.72
C MET A 11 -23.94 -5.78 36.32
N PHE A 12 -25.17 -5.50 35.93
CA PHE A 12 -25.51 -4.85 34.67
C PHE A 12 -24.92 -3.45 34.55
N LEU A 13 -25.03 -2.64 35.63
CA LEU A 13 -24.44 -1.30 35.65
C LEU A 13 -22.92 -1.33 35.61
N VAL A 14 -22.28 -2.28 36.30
CA VAL A 14 -20.82 -2.48 36.23
C VAL A 14 -20.41 -2.88 34.78
N MET A 15 -21.12 -3.78 34.15
CA MET A 15 -20.84 -4.14 32.75
C MET A 15 -20.94 -2.95 31.80
N ILE A 16 -22.00 -2.14 31.95
CA ILE A 16 -22.15 -0.91 31.15
C ILE A 16 -20.96 0.02 31.39
N PHE A 17 -20.60 0.26 32.65
CA PHE A 17 -19.48 1.15 32.98
C PHE A 17 -18.16 0.65 32.40
N VAL A 18 -17.87 -0.65 32.53
CA VAL A 18 -16.66 -1.26 31.95
C VAL A 18 -16.68 -1.14 30.41
N THR A 19 -17.81 -1.43 29.77
CA THR A 19 -17.94 -1.31 28.33
C THR A 19 -17.71 0.13 27.84
N VAL A 20 -18.34 1.11 28.50
CA VAL A 20 -18.16 2.54 28.16
C VAL A 20 -16.71 2.98 28.39
N SER A 21 -16.09 2.53 29.48
CA SER A 21 -14.69 2.84 29.78
C SER A 21 -13.74 2.24 28.74
N LEU A 22 -13.97 0.99 28.32
CA LEU A 22 -13.21 0.34 27.25
C LEU A 22 -13.39 1.09 25.93
N ILE A 23 -14.62 1.44 25.56
CA ILE A 23 -14.90 2.22 24.34
C ILE A 23 -14.16 3.57 24.39
N TYR A 24 -14.17 4.25 25.54
CA TYR A 24 -13.48 5.52 25.73
C TYR A 24 -11.96 5.38 25.59
N VAL A 25 -11.37 4.34 26.22
CA VAL A 25 -9.93 4.06 26.16
C VAL A 25 -9.53 3.64 24.73
N PHE A 26 -10.25 2.69 24.15
CA PHE A 26 -9.96 2.21 22.80
C PHE A 26 -10.29 3.26 21.72
N GLY A 27 -11.27 4.12 21.94
CA GLY A 27 -11.56 5.25 21.05
C GLY A 27 -10.47 6.32 21.03
N LYS A 28 -9.63 6.41 22.07
CA LYS A 28 -8.43 7.28 22.10
C LYS A 28 -7.19 6.62 21.51
N LEU A 29 -7.16 5.29 21.44
CA LEU A 29 -6.08 4.57 20.78
C LEU A 29 -6.35 4.64 19.27
N ASP A 30 -5.47 5.30 18.53
CA ASP A 30 -5.57 5.34 17.06
C ASP A 30 -5.17 3.97 16.46
N PHE A 31 -6.04 3.01 16.66
CA PHE A 31 -5.96 1.76 15.93
C PHE A 31 -6.40 2.06 14.49
N SER A 32 -5.51 2.06 13.53
CA SER A 32 -5.84 2.15 12.10
C SER A 32 -6.64 0.92 11.59
N ALA A 33 -7.00 0.02 12.49
CA ALA A 33 -7.91 -1.08 12.25
C ALA A 33 -9.36 -0.60 12.06
N PRO A 34 -10.20 -1.32 11.31
CA PRO A 34 -11.57 -0.92 11.01
C PRO A 34 -12.47 -0.71 12.24
N PHE A 35 -12.05 -1.18 13.41
CA PHE A 35 -12.78 -1.02 14.67
C PHE A 35 -12.44 0.25 15.46
N SER A 36 -11.41 1.00 15.06
CA SER A 36 -10.84 2.08 15.88
C SER A 36 -11.60 3.40 15.81
N LYS A 37 -12.52 3.55 14.88
CA LYS A 37 -13.34 4.77 14.74
C LYS A 37 -14.83 4.45 14.59
N PRO A 38 -15.45 3.82 15.59
CA PRO A 38 -16.86 3.47 15.47
C PRO A 38 -17.78 4.69 15.34
N TRP A 39 -17.35 5.86 15.74
CA TRP A 39 -18.28 6.94 16.05
C TRP A 39 -18.08 8.23 15.28
N HIS A 40 -17.16 8.31 14.35
CA HIS A 40 -16.93 9.51 13.51
C HIS A 40 -16.92 10.86 14.25
N LEU A 41 -16.83 10.81 15.58
CA LEU A 41 -16.93 11.99 16.45
C LEU A 41 -15.58 12.66 16.73
N LEU A 42 -14.49 12.10 16.20
CA LEU A 42 -13.18 12.69 16.38
C LEU A 42 -12.82 13.62 15.20
N PRO A 43 -12.21 14.78 15.49
CA PRO A 43 -11.89 15.81 14.50
C PRO A 43 -10.96 15.35 13.35
N ALA A 44 -10.41 14.16 13.45
CA ALA A 44 -9.46 13.61 12.48
C ALA A 44 -9.99 13.43 11.05
N MET A 45 -11.27 13.68 10.77
CA MET A 45 -11.79 13.67 9.40
C MET A 45 -11.35 14.89 8.58
N HIS A 46 -10.89 15.98 9.21
CA HIS A 46 -10.41 17.16 8.50
C HIS A 46 -8.95 17.07 8.06
N GLU A 47 -8.15 16.22 8.70
CA GLU A 47 -6.71 16.11 8.42
C GLU A 47 -6.35 15.27 7.19
N ASP A 48 -7.31 14.58 6.61
CA ASP A 48 -7.08 13.73 5.44
C ASP A 48 -7.20 14.48 4.09
N SER A 49 -7.50 15.77 4.13
CA SER A 49 -7.48 16.60 2.94
C SER A 49 -6.03 16.83 2.50
N LEU A 50 -5.79 16.67 1.21
CA LEU A 50 -4.52 17.10 0.61
C LEU A 50 -4.41 18.62 0.68
N SER A 51 -3.20 19.12 0.93
CA SER A 51 -2.89 20.55 0.85
C SER A 51 -3.08 21.08 -0.59
N THR A 52 -3.09 22.38 -0.73
CA THR A 52 -3.12 23.03 -2.04
C THR A 52 -1.87 22.66 -2.84
N THR A 53 -0.71 22.68 -2.21
CA THR A 53 0.57 22.30 -2.84
C THR A 53 0.53 20.90 -3.43
N TYR A 54 0.02 19.91 -2.69
CA TYR A 54 -0.15 18.55 -3.23
C TYR A 54 -1.07 18.50 -4.45
N LYS A 55 -2.18 19.24 -4.42
CA LYS A 55 -3.14 19.29 -5.52
C LYS A 55 -2.60 19.99 -6.75
N ASP A 56 -1.74 20.99 -6.56
CA ASP A 56 -1.11 21.74 -7.64
C ASP A 56 0.09 20.98 -8.27
N SER A 57 0.79 20.20 -7.45
CA SER A 57 2.02 19.50 -7.88
C SER A 57 1.76 18.13 -8.48
N TYR A 58 0.67 17.45 -8.10
CA TYR A 58 0.43 16.05 -8.48
C TYR A 58 -0.97 15.83 -9.03
N GLN A 59 -1.08 14.91 -9.98
CA GLN A 59 -2.39 14.45 -10.43
C GLN A 59 -3.13 13.73 -9.29
N ILE A 60 -4.36 14.12 -9.01
CA ILE A 60 -5.17 13.51 -7.96
C ILE A 60 -6.06 12.43 -8.57
N MET A 61 -5.91 11.21 -8.09
CA MET A 61 -6.66 10.04 -8.55
C MET A 61 -7.66 9.58 -7.48
N GLY A 62 -8.83 9.18 -7.91
CA GLY A 62 -9.91 8.68 -7.04
C GLY A 62 -9.65 7.27 -6.51
N LYS A 63 -10.71 6.59 -6.06
CA LYS A 63 -10.66 5.21 -5.52
C LYS A 63 -10.71 4.11 -6.57
N THR A 64 -10.65 4.42 -7.86
CA THR A 64 -10.64 3.40 -8.92
C THR A 64 -9.29 2.69 -8.93
N PRO A 65 -9.25 1.36 -8.97
CA PRO A 65 -7.99 0.62 -9.10
C PRO A 65 -7.17 1.10 -10.29
N LEU A 66 -5.88 1.34 -10.10
CA LEU A 66 -5.00 1.90 -11.14
C LEU A 66 -4.88 0.97 -12.35
N ARG A 67 -4.92 -0.35 -12.12
CA ARG A 67 -4.93 -1.36 -13.20
C ARG A 67 -6.04 -1.15 -14.23
N ALA A 68 -7.16 -0.55 -13.81
CA ALA A 68 -8.29 -0.30 -14.72
C ALA A 68 -8.08 0.93 -15.62
N THR A 69 -7.15 1.80 -15.30
CA THR A 69 -6.97 3.10 -15.95
C THR A 69 -5.58 3.35 -16.52
N LEU A 70 -4.56 2.66 -16.04
CA LEU A 70 -3.17 2.96 -16.36
C LEU A 70 -2.44 1.89 -17.16
N LEU A 71 -2.92 0.65 -17.18
CA LEU A 71 -2.21 -0.43 -17.88
C LEU A 71 -2.32 -0.26 -19.40
N ASP A 72 -1.18 -0.30 -20.08
CA ASP A 72 -1.08 -0.28 -21.53
C ASP A 72 -1.10 -1.72 -22.06
N THR A 73 -2.17 -2.09 -22.76
CA THR A 73 -2.34 -3.44 -23.31
C THR A 73 -1.38 -3.75 -24.47
N THR A 74 -0.66 -2.76 -24.99
CA THR A 74 0.31 -2.91 -26.08
C THR A 74 1.73 -3.15 -25.59
N LYS A 75 1.98 -2.98 -24.29
CA LYS A 75 3.30 -3.12 -23.65
C LYS A 75 3.28 -4.21 -22.57
N THR A 76 4.46 -4.64 -22.17
CA THR A 76 4.62 -5.33 -20.91
C THR A 76 4.44 -4.33 -19.76
N ASN A 77 3.54 -4.64 -18.85
CA ASN A 77 3.26 -3.81 -17.68
C ASN A 77 3.94 -4.41 -16.44
N VAL A 78 4.78 -3.64 -15.78
CA VAL A 78 5.38 -3.99 -14.49
C VAL A 78 4.70 -3.17 -13.40
N PHE A 79 3.81 -3.80 -12.65
CA PHE A 79 3.08 -3.15 -11.56
C PHE A 79 3.72 -3.46 -10.21
N ILE A 80 4.19 -2.44 -9.54
CA ILE A 80 4.95 -2.56 -8.30
C ILE A 80 4.18 -1.90 -7.16
N LEU A 81 3.85 -2.67 -6.15
CA LEU A 81 3.37 -2.16 -4.87
C LEU A 81 4.54 -2.03 -3.90
N ILE A 82 4.71 -0.85 -3.30
CA ILE A 82 5.69 -0.62 -2.23
C ILE A 82 4.95 -0.62 -0.89
N ASP A 83 5.32 -1.58 -0.04
CA ASP A 83 4.70 -1.72 1.28
C ASP A 83 4.97 -0.50 2.15
N ALA A 84 3.93 -0.04 2.84
CA ALA A 84 3.96 1.10 3.76
C ALA A 84 4.48 2.43 3.17
N TRP A 85 4.47 2.63 1.85
CA TRP A 85 4.75 3.91 1.22
C TRP A 85 3.49 4.77 1.17
N GLY A 86 3.27 5.55 2.22
CA GLY A 86 2.17 6.51 2.35
C GLY A 86 2.57 7.91 1.89
N VAL A 87 1.60 8.80 1.76
CA VAL A 87 1.85 10.23 1.50
C VAL A 87 2.21 10.93 2.81
N PRO A 88 3.42 11.48 2.97
CA PRO A 88 3.81 12.24 4.15
C PRO A 88 2.98 13.53 4.30
N ILE A 89 2.91 14.08 5.51
CA ILE A 89 2.36 15.43 5.73
C ILE A 89 3.36 16.48 5.26
N ASP A 90 4.65 16.25 5.49
CA ASP A 90 5.73 17.08 4.94
C ASP A 90 5.94 16.76 3.46
N GLU A 91 5.61 17.72 2.61
CA GLU A 91 5.64 17.60 1.15
C GLU A 91 7.06 17.43 0.59
N ASN A 92 8.07 17.95 1.29
CA ASN A 92 9.46 17.82 0.87
C ASN A 92 9.91 16.35 0.88
N ILE A 93 9.44 15.58 1.85
CA ILE A 93 9.78 14.16 1.95
C ILE A 93 9.30 13.39 0.72
N LEU A 94 8.07 13.64 0.26
CA LEU A 94 7.54 12.99 -0.93
C LEU A 94 8.26 13.44 -2.20
N SER A 95 8.55 14.75 -2.30
CA SER A 95 9.35 15.30 -3.40
C SER A 95 10.72 14.62 -3.47
N ASP A 96 11.38 14.42 -2.33
CA ASP A 96 12.66 13.72 -2.26
C ASP A 96 12.56 12.25 -2.66
N ASP A 97 11.46 11.56 -2.30
CA ASP A 97 11.22 10.18 -2.75
C ASP A 97 11.09 10.14 -4.28
N PHE A 98 10.35 11.07 -4.89
CA PHE A 98 10.16 11.11 -6.34
C PHE A 98 11.42 11.49 -7.12
N LYS A 99 12.35 12.24 -6.54
CA LYS A 99 13.66 12.55 -7.20
C LYS A 99 14.38 11.31 -7.71
N ALA A 100 14.22 10.18 -7.01
CA ALA A 100 14.79 8.90 -7.44
C ALA A 100 14.30 8.45 -8.82
N LEU A 101 13.13 8.91 -9.26
CA LEU A 101 12.45 8.50 -10.50
C LEU A 101 12.56 9.54 -11.63
N GLU A 102 13.01 10.76 -11.36
CA GLU A 102 13.00 11.88 -12.32
C GLU A 102 13.95 11.70 -13.52
N SER A 103 14.88 10.76 -13.45
CA SER A 103 15.89 10.56 -14.50
C SER A 103 15.39 9.81 -15.75
N ILE A 104 14.10 9.48 -15.82
CA ILE A 104 13.41 8.85 -16.95
C ILE A 104 12.06 9.53 -17.16
N PRO A 105 11.39 9.37 -18.31
CA PRO A 105 10.04 9.88 -18.53
C PRO A 105 9.09 9.38 -17.43
N HIS A 106 8.36 10.29 -16.80
CA HIS A 106 7.54 9.96 -15.64
C HIS A 106 6.28 10.82 -15.56
N LYS A 107 5.30 10.29 -14.82
CA LYS A 107 4.13 11.04 -14.32
C LYS A 107 3.94 10.68 -12.86
N PHE A 108 3.77 11.70 -12.01
CA PHE A 108 3.51 11.51 -10.58
C PHE A 108 2.07 11.83 -10.24
N ALA A 109 1.50 11.04 -9.37
CA ALA A 109 0.13 11.19 -8.92
C ALA A 109 -0.01 10.81 -7.44
N LEU A 110 -1.12 11.23 -6.84
CA LEU A 110 -1.57 10.79 -5.54
C LEU A 110 -2.88 10.03 -5.71
N HIS A 111 -2.89 8.80 -5.25
CA HIS A 111 -4.05 7.93 -5.34
C HIS A 111 -4.75 7.79 -4.00
N ARG A 112 -6.07 7.89 -4.00
CA ARG A 112 -6.83 7.61 -2.79
C ARG A 112 -6.86 6.11 -2.56
N ARG A 113 -6.11 5.64 -1.56
CA ARG A 113 -5.89 4.22 -1.30
C ARG A 113 -7.19 3.42 -1.23
N LEU A 114 -7.15 2.20 -1.76
CA LEU A 114 -8.28 1.27 -1.78
C LEU A 114 -8.34 0.44 -0.50
N ALA A 115 -7.22 0.25 0.17
CA ALA A 115 -7.06 -0.73 1.23
C ALA A 115 -6.16 -0.22 2.37
N ASN A 116 -6.33 -0.82 3.53
CA ASN A 116 -5.53 -0.54 4.73
C ASN A 116 -4.35 -1.50 4.91
N TYR A 117 -4.30 -2.57 4.11
CA TYR A 117 -3.33 -3.65 4.20
C TYR A 117 -2.80 -4.00 2.82
N THR A 118 -1.56 -4.44 2.77
CA THR A 118 -0.87 -4.82 1.54
C THR A 118 -1.60 -5.91 0.77
N SER A 119 -2.09 -6.96 1.45
CA SER A 119 -2.85 -8.03 0.81
C SER A 119 -4.13 -7.55 0.11
N HIS A 120 -4.81 -6.56 0.68
CA HIS A 120 -6.00 -5.97 0.06
C HIS A 120 -5.62 -5.08 -1.14
N ALA A 121 -4.50 -4.36 -1.06
CA ALA A 121 -3.98 -3.59 -2.19
C ALA A 121 -3.58 -4.53 -3.34
N GLU A 122 -2.88 -5.64 -3.05
CA GLU A 122 -2.56 -6.68 -4.02
C GLU A 122 -3.82 -7.22 -4.70
N HIS A 123 -4.84 -7.58 -3.92
CA HIS A 123 -6.10 -8.10 -4.46
C HIS A 123 -6.84 -7.07 -5.34
N ALA A 124 -6.81 -5.79 -4.97
CA ALA A 124 -7.46 -4.74 -5.73
C ALA A 124 -6.71 -4.40 -7.03
N GLU A 125 -5.38 -4.29 -6.96
CA GLU A 125 -4.55 -3.76 -8.05
C GLU A 125 -3.99 -4.85 -8.96
N PHE A 126 -3.71 -6.05 -8.45
CA PHE A 126 -3.09 -7.11 -9.23
C PHE A 126 -4.08 -8.04 -9.93
N ARG A 127 -5.37 -7.97 -9.59
CA ARG A 127 -6.38 -8.74 -10.33
C ARG A 127 -6.39 -8.31 -11.79
N ASN A 128 -6.13 -9.25 -12.68
CA ASN A 128 -5.99 -8.96 -14.10
C ASN A 128 -6.54 -10.11 -14.96
N ASN A 129 -6.71 -9.83 -16.26
CA ASN A 129 -7.18 -10.78 -17.26
C ASN A 129 -6.15 -10.90 -18.40
N PHE A 130 -4.88 -10.52 -18.19
CA PHE A 130 -3.84 -10.71 -19.19
C PHE A 130 -3.59 -12.19 -19.43
N ALA A 131 -3.39 -12.56 -20.70
CA ALA A 131 -3.15 -13.94 -21.11
C ALA A 131 -1.82 -14.49 -20.57
N SER A 132 -0.86 -13.62 -20.29
CA SER A 132 0.44 -13.97 -19.72
C SER A 132 0.74 -13.06 -18.55
N ASN A 133 0.86 -13.62 -17.34
CA ASN A 133 1.05 -12.84 -16.12
C ASN A 133 1.85 -13.60 -15.06
N VAL A 134 2.69 -12.86 -14.32
CA VAL A 134 3.56 -13.39 -13.27
C VAL A 134 3.46 -12.51 -12.03
N PHE A 135 3.37 -13.13 -10.86
CA PHE A 135 3.48 -12.44 -9.58
C PHE A 135 4.76 -12.87 -8.85
N LEU A 136 5.56 -11.88 -8.46
CA LEU A 136 6.77 -12.07 -7.67
C LEU A 136 6.60 -11.50 -6.28
N PHE A 137 7.03 -12.23 -5.28
CA PHE A 137 7.06 -11.72 -3.92
C PHE A 137 8.15 -12.39 -3.08
N GLY A 138 8.70 -11.61 -2.14
CA GLY A 138 9.64 -12.06 -1.12
C GLY A 138 9.01 -12.02 0.27
N GLY A 139 9.81 -12.36 1.28
CA GLY A 139 9.39 -12.35 2.68
C GLY A 139 8.52 -13.54 3.07
N ASP A 140 8.00 -13.50 4.30
CA ASP A 140 7.15 -14.57 4.82
C ASP A 140 5.76 -14.53 4.18
N SER A 141 5.40 -15.58 3.46
CA SER A 141 4.09 -15.72 2.82
C SER A 141 2.93 -15.75 3.83
N SER A 142 3.21 -16.18 5.07
CA SER A 142 2.19 -16.26 6.13
C SER A 142 1.74 -14.89 6.61
N GLN A 143 2.61 -13.87 6.53
CA GLN A 143 2.29 -12.51 6.98
C GLN A 143 1.07 -11.90 6.29
N PHE A 144 0.77 -12.32 5.05
CA PHE A 144 -0.30 -11.75 4.25
C PHE A 144 -1.32 -12.78 3.77
N ASN A 145 -1.24 -14.00 4.27
CA ASN A 145 -2.10 -15.12 3.85
C ASN A 145 -2.14 -15.33 2.33
N ARG A 146 -1.02 -15.07 1.65
CA ARG A 146 -0.91 -15.05 0.18
C ARG A 146 -1.26 -16.38 -0.45
N THR A 147 -0.95 -17.48 0.20
CA THR A 147 -1.24 -18.82 -0.29
C THR A 147 -2.73 -19.06 -0.56
N GLU A 148 -3.62 -18.37 0.15
CA GLU A 148 -5.07 -18.51 -0.05
C GLU A 148 -5.62 -17.63 -1.16
N TYR A 149 -5.13 -16.39 -1.31
CA TYR A 149 -5.75 -15.46 -2.23
C TYR A 149 -5.04 -15.31 -3.58
N ILE A 150 -3.72 -15.54 -3.66
CA ILE A 150 -2.98 -15.43 -4.92
C ILE A 150 -3.61 -16.26 -6.05
N PRO A 151 -3.99 -17.53 -5.83
CA PRO A 151 -4.66 -18.29 -6.88
C PRO A 151 -6.00 -17.69 -7.33
N LYS A 152 -6.63 -16.86 -6.48
CA LYS A 152 -7.94 -16.25 -6.76
C LYS A 152 -7.86 -14.96 -7.55
N ILE A 153 -6.67 -14.33 -7.65
CA ILE A 153 -6.49 -13.07 -8.38
C ILE A 153 -6.07 -13.24 -9.84
N GLY A 154 -5.90 -14.48 -10.31
CA GLY A 154 -5.77 -14.79 -11.72
C GLY A 154 -4.35 -14.89 -12.26
N PHE A 155 -3.34 -15.05 -11.42
CA PHE A 155 -1.97 -15.28 -11.88
C PHE A 155 -1.75 -16.70 -12.39
N GLN A 156 -1.15 -16.80 -13.57
CA GLN A 156 -0.74 -18.08 -14.16
C GLN A 156 0.53 -18.60 -13.54
N GLN A 157 1.45 -17.69 -13.19
CA GLN A 157 2.70 -18.03 -12.58
C GLN A 157 2.94 -17.18 -11.32
N THR A 158 3.39 -17.84 -10.27
CA THR A 158 3.75 -17.19 -9.00
C THR A 158 5.15 -17.62 -8.59
N LEU A 159 6.03 -16.65 -8.41
CA LEU A 159 7.40 -16.86 -7.97
C LEU A 159 7.55 -16.37 -6.54
N TYR A 160 7.54 -17.31 -5.60
CA TYR A 160 7.76 -17.05 -4.19
C TYR A 160 9.21 -17.30 -3.80
N CYS A 161 9.82 -16.32 -3.15
CA CYS A 161 11.19 -16.43 -2.66
C CYS A 161 11.31 -15.85 -1.23
N PRO A 162 11.14 -16.68 -0.18
CA PRO A 162 11.05 -16.20 1.20
C PRO A 162 12.32 -15.48 1.70
N SER A 163 13.49 -15.82 1.17
CA SER A 163 14.77 -15.22 1.55
C SER A 163 15.29 -14.18 0.55
N CYS A 164 14.52 -13.88 -0.51
CA CYS A 164 14.98 -12.92 -1.51
C CYS A 164 14.88 -11.48 -1.01
N SER A 165 15.98 -10.76 -1.17
CA SER A 165 16.00 -9.30 -1.09
C SER A 165 15.29 -8.66 -2.29
N ASN A 166 14.94 -7.38 -2.19
CA ASN A 166 14.42 -6.61 -3.32
C ASN A 166 15.36 -6.67 -4.53
N ASN A 167 16.68 -6.62 -4.34
CA ASN A 167 17.67 -6.78 -5.42
C ASN A 167 17.52 -8.10 -6.16
N THR A 168 17.30 -9.19 -5.45
CA THR A 168 17.12 -10.52 -6.05
C THR A 168 15.85 -10.59 -6.87
N ILE A 169 14.75 -10.00 -6.37
CA ILE A 169 13.48 -9.93 -7.11
C ILE A 169 13.64 -9.07 -8.37
N ILE A 170 14.30 -7.92 -8.28
CA ILE A 170 14.57 -7.04 -9.42
C ILE A 170 15.40 -7.76 -10.49
N ALA A 171 16.43 -8.52 -10.09
CA ALA A 171 17.21 -9.31 -11.03
C ALA A 171 16.36 -10.41 -11.73
N LYS A 172 15.38 -10.97 -11.04
CA LYS A 172 14.42 -11.91 -11.65
C LYS A 172 13.49 -11.21 -12.64
N ILE A 173 13.00 -10.01 -12.30
CA ILE A 173 12.17 -9.20 -13.23
C ILE A 173 13.00 -8.81 -14.45
N ASP A 174 14.26 -8.38 -14.26
CA ASP A 174 15.20 -8.07 -15.36
C ASP A 174 15.35 -9.27 -16.32
N SER A 175 15.56 -10.47 -15.76
CA SER A 175 15.65 -11.70 -16.56
C SER A 175 14.37 -12.01 -17.34
N ILE A 176 13.20 -11.87 -16.70
CA ILE A 176 11.90 -12.12 -17.34
C ILE A 176 11.65 -11.12 -18.48
N LEU A 177 12.02 -9.85 -18.30
CA LEU A 177 11.85 -8.81 -19.33
C LEU A 177 12.80 -8.99 -20.53
N LEU A 178 13.87 -9.77 -20.40
CA LEU A 178 14.80 -10.11 -21.49
C LEU A 178 14.34 -11.33 -22.29
N GLU A 179 13.34 -12.08 -21.83
CA GLU A 179 12.82 -13.24 -22.54
C GLU A 179 12.04 -12.79 -23.79
N PRO A 180 12.16 -13.51 -24.92
CA PRO A 180 11.44 -13.17 -26.16
C PRO A 180 9.92 -13.14 -26.01
N GLU A 181 9.39 -13.93 -25.08
CA GLU A 181 7.97 -14.03 -24.75
C GLU A 181 7.73 -13.49 -23.34
N SER A 182 8.09 -12.21 -23.11
CA SER A 182 7.85 -11.57 -21.81
C SER A 182 6.37 -11.58 -21.45
N PRO A 183 6.02 -11.84 -20.19
CA PRO A 183 4.65 -11.72 -19.72
C PRO A 183 4.09 -10.32 -19.97
N GLN A 184 2.80 -10.23 -20.33
CA GLN A 184 2.13 -8.94 -20.53
C GLN A 184 1.94 -8.17 -19.20
N PHE A 185 1.92 -8.90 -18.09
CA PHE A 185 1.75 -8.31 -16.78
C PHE A 185 2.65 -8.97 -15.75
N ILE A 186 3.51 -8.17 -15.13
CA ILE A 186 4.41 -8.58 -14.06
C ILE A 186 4.01 -7.79 -12.82
N ALA A 187 3.61 -8.46 -11.75
CA ALA A 187 3.29 -7.85 -10.49
C ALA A 187 4.37 -8.15 -9.45
N TRP A 188 4.72 -7.15 -8.65
CA TRP A 188 5.66 -7.31 -7.57
C TRP A 188 5.24 -6.47 -6.35
N THR A 189 5.32 -7.06 -5.17
CA THR A 189 5.21 -6.33 -3.90
C THR A 189 6.59 -6.19 -3.28
N ALA A 190 7.12 -4.98 -3.29
CA ALA A 190 8.38 -4.64 -2.67
C ALA A 190 8.19 -4.40 -1.17
N LEU A 191 8.93 -5.14 -0.36
CA LEU A 191 9.00 -4.91 1.08
C LEU A 191 10.04 -3.80 1.31
N ALA A 192 9.56 -2.58 1.52
CA ALA A 192 10.42 -1.46 1.87
C ALA A 192 10.52 -1.34 3.39
N SER A 193 9.87 -0.36 3.99
CA SER A 193 9.99 -0.13 5.42
C SER A 193 8.63 -0.19 6.11
N THR A 194 8.43 -1.17 6.96
CA THR A 194 7.26 -1.22 7.85
C THR A 194 7.24 -0.06 8.87
N THR A 195 8.38 0.61 9.05
CA THR A 195 8.58 1.68 10.04
C THR A 195 8.53 3.09 9.46
N GLY A 196 8.30 3.24 8.14
CA GLY A 196 8.24 4.56 7.48
C GLY A 196 9.60 5.21 7.23
N LYS A 197 10.69 4.43 7.12
CA LYS A 197 12.02 4.94 6.77
C LYS A 197 12.09 5.23 5.28
N HIS A 198 12.10 6.50 4.92
CA HIS A 198 12.14 6.94 3.53
C HIS A 198 13.43 6.53 2.79
N ASP A 199 14.56 6.38 3.47
CA ASP A 199 15.80 5.94 2.84
C ASP A 199 15.69 4.54 2.23
N GLU A 200 14.98 3.62 2.91
CA GLU A 200 14.73 2.27 2.38
C GLU A 200 13.80 2.33 1.15
N ILE A 201 12.79 3.19 1.18
CA ILE A 201 11.88 3.44 0.05
C ILE A 201 12.68 4.01 -1.13
N ARG A 202 13.50 5.04 -0.92
CA ARG A 202 14.34 5.65 -1.97
C ARG A 202 15.32 4.67 -2.59
N GLN A 203 15.88 3.77 -1.78
CA GLN A 203 16.73 2.70 -2.30
C GLN A 203 15.97 1.80 -3.28
N VAL A 204 14.75 1.37 -2.93
CA VAL A 204 13.90 0.56 -3.81
C VAL A 204 13.52 1.35 -5.07
N LEU A 205 13.13 2.62 -4.95
CA LEU A 205 12.80 3.47 -6.08
C LEU A 205 13.98 3.67 -7.05
N ASN A 206 15.20 3.87 -6.54
CA ASN A 206 16.42 3.93 -7.37
C ASN A 206 16.68 2.63 -8.13
N GLN A 207 16.46 1.49 -7.49
CA GLN A 207 16.61 0.18 -8.13
C GLN A 207 15.58 -0.02 -9.25
N ILE A 208 14.32 0.37 -9.02
CA ILE A 208 13.25 0.33 -10.03
C ILE A 208 13.58 1.26 -11.20
N THR A 209 14.10 2.46 -10.92
CA THR A 209 14.54 3.40 -11.96
C THR A 209 15.62 2.80 -12.85
N ASN A 210 16.60 2.12 -12.26
CA ASN A 210 17.64 1.46 -13.02
C ASN A 210 17.11 0.31 -13.88
N LEU A 211 16.12 -0.43 -13.37
CA LEU A 211 15.44 -1.46 -14.14
C LEU A 211 14.65 -0.85 -15.32
N ALA A 212 13.87 0.20 -15.06
CA ALA A 212 13.07 0.87 -16.08
C ALA A 212 13.94 1.49 -17.21
N LYS A 213 15.13 2.02 -16.87
CA LYS A 213 16.11 2.48 -17.88
C LYS A 213 16.59 1.39 -18.83
N LYS A 214 16.71 0.16 -18.35
CA LYS A 214 17.12 -0.98 -19.17
C LYS A 214 16.00 -1.48 -20.10
N HIS A 215 14.73 -1.25 -19.69
CA HIS A 215 13.55 -1.75 -20.39
C HIS A 215 12.61 -0.61 -20.79
N PRO A 216 13.00 0.27 -21.73
CA PRO A 216 12.20 1.44 -22.11
C PRO A 216 10.88 1.08 -22.79
N ASP A 217 10.76 -0.15 -23.31
CA ASP A 217 9.55 -0.65 -23.98
C ASP A 217 8.51 -1.19 -22.99
N ALA A 218 8.88 -1.39 -21.71
CA ALA A 218 7.96 -1.79 -20.67
C ALA A 218 7.40 -0.55 -19.94
N GLN A 219 6.13 -0.61 -19.53
CA GLN A 219 5.53 0.39 -18.65
C GLN A 219 5.70 -0.02 -17.19
N PHE A 220 6.17 0.88 -16.35
CA PHE A 220 6.26 0.65 -14.92
C PHE A 220 5.22 1.51 -14.18
N VAL A 221 4.36 0.86 -13.40
CA VAL A 221 3.41 1.52 -12.50
C VAL A 221 3.82 1.19 -11.08
N ILE A 222 4.16 2.20 -10.31
CA ILE A 222 4.64 2.07 -8.92
C ILE A 222 3.62 2.75 -8.01
N GLN A 223 3.17 2.06 -6.97
CA GLN A 223 2.17 2.58 -6.05
C GLN A 223 2.50 2.19 -4.61
N GLY A 224 2.28 3.10 -3.67
CA GLY A 224 2.28 2.77 -2.25
C GLY A 224 1.03 1.96 -1.85
N THR A 225 1.15 1.09 -0.86
CA THR A 225 0.00 0.29 -0.39
C THR A 225 -0.82 1.05 0.66
N HIS A 226 -0.16 1.61 1.65
CA HIS A 226 -0.76 2.34 2.77
C HIS A 226 0.31 3.14 3.52
N ARG A 227 -0.08 3.98 4.46
CA ARG A 227 0.87 4.59 5.40
C ARG A 227 1.44 3.53 6.36
N PRO A 228 2.61 3.76 6.97
CA PRO A 228 3.18 2.88 7.99
C PRO A 228 2.18 2.62 9.12
N VAL A 229 1.95 1.35 9.45
CA VAL A 229 0.97 0.93 10.49
C VAL A 229 1.63 0.26 11.68
N LEU A 230 2.79 -0.39 11.47
CA LEU A 230 3.58 -1.06 12.51
C LEU A 230 4.61 -0.12 13.14
N CYS A 231 4.19 1.10 13.47
CA CYS A 231 5.05 2.14 14.05
C CYS A 231 4.30 2.92 15.14
N GLY A 232 5.04 3.72 15.90
CA GLY A 232 4.46 4.60 16.91
C GLY A 232 3.45 5.61 16.34
N PRO A 233 2.53 6.13 17.17
CA PRO A 233 1.53 7.10 16.73
C PRO A 233 2.14 8.34 16.06
N GLU A 234 3.29 8.81 16.55
CA GLU A 234 4.00 9.98 16.01
C GLU A 234 4.36 9.79 14.54
N ILE A 235 4.99 8.66 14.21
CA ILE A 235 5.34 8.32 12.82
C ILE A 235 4.07 8.14 11.98
N ARG A 236 3.09 7.41 12.50
CA ARG A 236 1.84 7.18 11.77
C ARG A 236 1.10 8.48 11.44
N ASN A 237 1.09 9.43 12.38
CA ASN A 237 0.42 10.71 12.24
C ASN A 237 1.20 11.70 11.37
N SER A 238 2.45 11.41 10.99
CA SER A 238 3.18 12.19 9.98
C SER A 238 2.80 11.84 8.54
N PHE A 239 1.82 10.95 8.32
CA PHE A 239 1.32 10.57 7.00
C PHE A 239 -0.18 10.84 6.86
N LYS A 240 -0.59 11.17 5.64
CA LYS A 240 -2.00 11.25 5.25
C LYS A 240 -2.66 9.86 5.34
N ALA A 241 -3.84 9.80 5.96
CA ALA A 241 -4.46 8.52 6.30
C ALA A 241 -4.92 7.71 5.09
N HIS A 242 -5.37 8.35 4.03
CA HIS A 242 -6.03 7.70 2.89
C HIS A 242 -5.35 7.97 1.54
N TRP A 243 -4.11 8.40 1.54
CA TRP A 243 -3.41 8.72 0.31
C TRP A 243 -2.11 7.94 0.18
N VAL A 244 -1.83 7.51 -1.04
CA VAL A 244 -0.59 6.82 -1.41
C VAL A 244 0.01 7.44 -2.66
N PRO A 245 1.35 7.49 -2.77
CA PRO A 245 2.03 7.97 -3.96
C PRO A 245 1.88 7.00 -5.12
N VAL A 246 1.92 7.55 -6.33
CA VAL A 246 1.94 6.80 -7.59
C VAL A 246 2.96 7.41 -8.52
N ALA A 247 3.74 6.56 -9.19
CA ALA A 247 4.60 6.94 -10.29
C ALA A 247 4.34 6.02 -11.50
N ILE A 248 4.31 6.61 -12.68
CA ILE A 248 4.21 5.91 -13.96
C ILE A 248 5.45 6.26 -14.75
N LEU A 249 6.21 5.26 -15.18
CA LEU A 249 7.47 5.42 -15.90
C LEU A 249 7.38 4.78 -17.27
N ASN A 250 8.04 5.40 -18.31
CA ASN A 250 8.12 5.00 -19.73
C ASN A 250 6.81 5.23 -20.52
#